data_9cf0b2657470382912361b92f1e7cf12
#
_entry.id   9cf0b2657470382912361b92f1e7cf12
#
_cell.length_a   1.000
_cell.length_b   1.000
_cell.length_c   1.000
_cell.angle_alpha   90.00
_cell.angle_beta   90.00
_cell.angle_gamma   90.00
#
_symmetry.space_group_name_H-M   'P 1'
#
loop_
_entity.id
_entity.type
_entity.pdbx_description
1 polymer ?
#
loop_
_entity_poly.entity_id
_entity_poly.type
_entity_poly.pdbx_seq_one_letter_code
_entity_poly.pdbx_strand_id
1 'polypeptide(L)'
;MTWDGTYLWIGTQKYTRNQILQVLPSGALHSGNVANGLSQFIAAALNLIAGAQHNATIDGMIGKIVTDLNNTPLFVPPQRPGGPVTLNQLPAAALADLTNFLNGLDAYNSAQGMGCTEAAGLTVGK
;
A
#
# COMPACT_ATOMS: atom_id res chain seq x y z
N MET A 1 -1.77 9.34 4.43
CA MET A 1 -0.36 8.96 4.21
C MET A 1 0.43 10.17 3.78
N THR A 2 1.65 10.27 4.23
CA THR A 2 2.55 11.37 3.86
C THR A 2 3.95 10.84 3.59
N TRP A 3 4.66 11.52 2.71
CA TRP A 3 6.08 11.26 2.43
C TRP A 3 6.87 12.49 2.86
N ASP A 4 7.83 12.30 3.77
CA ASP A 4 8.59 13.41 4.34
C ASP A 4 9.97 13.61 3.70
N GLY A 5 10.25 12.90 2.60
CA GLY A 5 11.53 12.90 1.92
C GLY A 5 12.45 11.74 2.33
N THR A 6 12.15 11.08 3.45
CA THR A 6 12.92 9.95 3.97
C THR A 6 12.03 8.75 4.27
N TYR A 7 10.87 8.99 4.87
CA TYR A 7 9.94 7.95 5.32
C TYR A 7 8.56 8.15 4.73
N LEU A 8 7.91 7.03 4.44
CA LEU A 8 6.48 7.01 4.14
C LEU A 8 5.73 6.73 5.45
N TRP A 9 4.86 7.64 5.83
CA TRP A 9 4.04 7.52 7.02
C TRP A 9 2.68 6.95 6.70
N ILE A 10 2.34 5.84 7.34
CA ILE A 10 1.01 5.24 7.31
C ILE A 10 0.45 5.37 8.72
N GLY A 11 -0.37 6.40 8.94
CA GLY A 11 -0.80 6.76 10.28
C GLY A 11 0.40 7.16 11.14
N THR A 12 0.61 6.48 12.25
CA THR A 12 1.73 6.72 13.17
C THR A 12 2.96 5.87 12.86
N GLN A 13 2.88 4.96 11.88
CA GLN A 13 3.98 4.08 11.51
C GLN A 13 4.76 4.67 10.35
N LYS A 14 6.08 4.63 10.43
CA LYS A 14 6.94 5.12 9.35
C LYS A 14 7.72 3.97 8.72
N TYR A 15 7.93 4.05 7.40
CA TYR A 15 8.61 3.03 6.62
C TYR A 15 9.65 3.67 5.73
N THR A 16 10.81 3.02 5.62
CA THR A 16 11.84 3.46 4.68
C THR A 16 11.42 3.11 3.25
N ARG A 17 12.05 3.78 2.29
CA ARG A 17 11.85 3.45 0.88
C ARG A 17 12.11 1.96 0.61
N ASN A 18 13.20 1.42 1.15
CA ASN A 18 13.56 0.02 0.93
C ASN A 18 12.52 -0.94 1.50
N GLN A 19 11.95 -0.62 2.66
CA GLN A 19 10.85 -1.42 3.23
C GLN A 19 9.63 -1.42 2.31
N ILE A 20 9.24 -0.26 1.81
CA ILE A 20 8.10 -0.14 0.91
C ILE A 20 8.34 -0.90 -0.40
N LEU A 21 9.53 -0.82 -0.96
CA LEU A 21 9.87 -1.55 -2.18
C LEU A 21 9.74 -3.07 -2.03
N GLN A 22 9.86 -3.61 -0.81
CA GLN A 22 9.71 -5.05 -0.56
C GLN A 22 8.31 -5.58 -0.90
N VAL A 23 7.28 -4.77 -0.74
CA VAL A 23 5.89 -5.20 -0.99
C VAL A 23 5.37 -4.77 -2.35
N LEU A 24 6.10 -3.92 -3.08
CA LEU A 24 5.73 -3.54 -4.45
C LEU A 24 6.00 -4.71 -5.41
N PRO A 25 5.45 -4.68 -6.64
CA PRO A 25 5.48 -5.86 -7.52
C PRO A 25 6.84 -6.50 -7.76
N SER A 26 7.92 -5.73 -7.72
CA SER A 26 9.28 -6.27 -7.87
C SER A 26 9.96 -6.63 -6.55
N GLY A 27 9.27 -6.47 -5.43
CA GLY A 27 9.86 -6.67 -4.11
C GLY A 27 9.84 -8.12 -3.65
N ALA A 28 10.75 -8.45 -2.73
CA ALA A 28 10.91 -9.81 -2.23
C ALA A 28 9.70 -10.33 -1.44
N LEU A 29 8.92 -9.43 -0.83
CA LEU A 29 7.76 -9.78 -0.03
C LEU A 29 6.45 -9.70 -0.80
N HIS A 30 6.50 -9.43 -2.12
CA HIS A 30 5.31 -9.35 -2.94
C HIS A 30 4.84 -10.75 -3.34
N SER A 31 3.99 -11.36 -2.52
CA SER A 31 3.37 -12.66 -2.82
C SER A 31 2.03 -12.76 -2.11
N GLY A 32 1.05 -13.34 -2.78
CA GLY A 32 -0.29 -13.54 -2.24
C GLY A 32 -1.17 -12.29 -2.27
N ASN A 33 -2.42 -12.48 -1.86
CA ASN A 33 -3.45 -11.45 -1.96
C ASN A 33 -3.20 -10.27 -1.02
N VAL A 34 -2.64 -10.51 0.15
CA VAL A 34 -2.37 -9.43 1.11
C VAL A 34 -1.30 -8.50 0.56
N ALA A 35 -0.20 -9.05 0.05
CA ALA A 35 0.85 -8.24 -0.55
C ALA A 35 0.36 -7.50 -1.78
N ASN A 36 -0.49 -8.11 -2.59
CA ASN A 36 -1.09 -7.45 -3.74
C ASN A 36 -1.98 -6.27 -3.30
N GLY A 37 -2.80 -6.47 -2.28
CA GLY A 37 -3.63 -5.40 -1.73
C GLY A 37 -2.81 -4.25 -1.18
N LEU A 38 -1.76 -4.55 -0.41
CA LEU A 38 -0.84 -3.54 0.12
C LEU A 38 -0.13 -2.79 -1.01
N SER A 39 0.33 -3.50 -2.02
CA SER A 39 1.00 -2.91 -3.17
C SER A 39 0.10 -1.89 -3.89
N GLN A 40 -1.14 -2.28 -4.19
CA GLN A 40 -2.09 -1.39 -4.86
C GLN A 40 -2.47 -0.18 -4.00
N PHE A 41 -2.67 -0.40 -2.71
CA PHE A 41 -2.94 0.66 -1.75
C PHE A 41 -1.80 1.67 -1.68
N ILE A 42 -0.57 1.20 -1.54
CA ILE A 42 0.61 2.05 -1.47
C ILE A 42 0.81 2.81 -2.78
N ALA A 43 0.66 2.12 -3.91
CA ALA A 43 0.80 2.75 -5.22
C ALA A 43 -0.21 3.87 -5.41
N ALA A 44 -1.47 3.64 -5.08
CA ALA A 44 -2.51 4.65 -5.19
C ALA A 44 -2.22 5.85 -4.28
N ALA A 45 -1.79 5.60 -3.05
CA ALA A 45 -1.47 6.67 -2.10
C ALA A 45 -0.27 7.49 -2.57
N LEU A 46 0.76 6.86 -3.11
CA LEU A 46 1.92 7.57 -3.66
C LEU A 46 1.53 8.40 -4.88
N ASN A 47 0.62 7.91 -5.72
CA ASN A 47 0.09 8.70 -6.84
C ASN A 47 -0.58 9.98 -6.34
N LEU A 48 -1.37 9.90 -5.30
CA LEU A 48 -2.04 11.07 -4.73
C LEU A 48 -1.02 12.05 -4.14
N ILE A 49 0.00 11.55 -3.45
CA ILE A 49 1.09 12.38 -2.93
C ILE A 49 1.83 13.08 -4.07
N ALA A 50 1.99 12.41 -5.21
CA ALA A 50 2.63 12.98 -6.39
C ALA A 50 1.74 13.95 -7.19
N GLY A 51 0.49 14.15 -6.78
CA GLY A 51 -0.40 15.11 -7.39
C GLY A 51 -1.43 14.54 -8.36
N ALA A 52 -1.66 13.23 -8.34
CA ALA A 52 -2.70 12.62 -9.16
C ALA A 52 -4.08 13.11 -8.75
N GLN A 53 -5.02 13.07 -9.67
CA GLN A 53 -6.39 13.51 -9.43
C GLN A 53 -7.06 12.64 -8.37
N HIS A 54 -7.67 13.28 -7.38
CA HIS A 54 -8.39 12.61 -6.30
C HIS A 54 -9.71 12.03 -6.78
N ASN A 55 -10.08 10.90 -6.18
CA ASN A 55 -11.40 10.29 -6.30
C ASN A 55 -11.92 10.05 -4.88
N ALA A 56 -13.10 10.56 -4.58
CA ALA A 56 -13.65 10.51 -3.22
C ALA A 56 -13.79 9.08 -2.69
N THR A 57 -14.17 8.13 -3.55
CA THR A 57 -14.32 6.72 -3.15
C THR A 57 -12.97 6.11 -2.79
N ILE A 58 -11.96 6.33 -3.64
CA ILE A 58 -10.60 5.83 -3.40
C ILE A 58 -9.98 6.50 -2.18
N ASP A 59 -10.13 7.80 -2.04
CA ASP A 59 -9.63 8.55 -0.88
C ASP A 59 -10.24 8.01 0.43
N GLY A 60 -11.54 7.71 0.43
CA GLY A 60 -12.22 7.13 1.59
C GLY A 60 -11.67 5.75 1.95
N MET A 61 -11.41 4.91 0.95
CA MET A 61 -10.82 3.58 1.16
C MET A 61 -9.41 3.68 1.71
N ILE A 62 -8.59 4.57 1.16
CA ILE A 62 -7.22 4.81 1.64
C ILE A 62 -7.25 5.27 3.10
N GLY A 63 -8.11 6.23 3.43
CA GLY A 63 -8.25 6.72 4.79
C GLY A 63 -8.62 5.63 5.78
N LYS A 64 -9.53 4.74 5.39
CA LYS A 64 -9.95 3.62 6.23
C LYS A 64 -8.81 2.63 6.48
N ILE A 65 -8.05 2.29 5.44
CA ILE A 65 -6.90 1.40 5.57
C ILE A 65 -5.82 2.04 6.45
N VAL A 66 -5.55 3.32 6.27
CA VAL A 66 -4.61 4.06 7.12
C VAL A 66 -5.03 3.98 8.59
N THR A 67 -6.32 4.14 8.88
CA THR A 67 -6.84 4.02 10.24
C THR A 67 -6.63 2.61 10.78
N ASP A 68 -6.91 1.58 9.98
CA ASP A 68 -6.74 0.19 10.39
C ASP A 68 -5.27 -0.14 10.70
N LEU A 69 -4.34 0.46 9.96
CA LEU A 69 -2.91 0.20 10.10
C LEU A 69 -2.19 1.20 11.00
N ASN A 70 -2.92 2.12 11.61
CA ASN A 70 -2.34 3.22 12.38
C ASN A 70 -1.41 2.74 13.51
N ASN A 71 -1.78 1.66 14.18
CA ASN A 71 -1.01 1.09 15.27
C ASN A 71 -0.43 -0.30 14.94
N THR A 72 -0.40 -0.66 13.66
CA THR A 72 0.03 -1.98 13.22
C THR A 72 1.19 -1.85 12.26
N PRO A 73 2.42 -2.24 12.66
CA PRO A 73 3.54 -2.29 11.74
C PRO A 73 3.27 -3.30 10.62
N LEU A 74 3.69 -2.97 9.40
CA LEU A 74 3.55 -3.88 8.26
C LEU A 74 4.56 -5.03 8.28
N PHE A 75 5.66 -4.86 8.99
CA PHE A 75 6.78 -5.80 8.97
C PHE A 75 7.08 -6.32 10.36
N VAL A 76 7.48 -7.60 10.41
CA VAL A 76 8.03 -8.21 11.62
C VAL A 76 9.55 -8.04 11.55
N PRO A 77 10.18 -7.45 12.59
CA PRO A 77 11.63 -7.32 12.63
C PRO A 77 12.33 -8.67 12.56
N PRO A 78 13.56 -8.73 12.03
CA PRO A 78 14.33 -9.98 12.07
C PRO A 78 14.49 -10.46 13.52
N GLN A 79 14.33 -11.77 13.73
CA GLN A 79 14.49 -12.36 15.06
C GLN A 79 15.95 -12.51 15.46
N ARG A 80 16.86 -12.34 14.50
CA ARG A 80 18.31 -12.39 14.70
C ARG A 80 18.97 -11.39 13.77
N PRO A 81 20.17 -10.88 14.11
CA PRO A 81 20.88 -9.96 13.22
C PRO A 81 21.09 -10.59 11.84
N GLY A 82 20.74 -9.85 10.79
CA GLY A 82 20.84 -10.33 9.42
C GLY A 82 19.76 -11.31 8.99
N GLY A 83 18.78 -11.61 9.86
CA GLY A 83 17.65 -12.47 9.52
C GLY A 83 16.66 -11.83 8.57
N PRO A 84 15.73 -12.61 7.99
CA PRO A 84 14.75 -12.07 7.06
C PRO A 84 13.69 -11.23 7.76
N VAL A 85 13.26 -10.15 7.10
CA VAL A 85 12.08 -9.38 7.48
C VAL A 85 10.89 -10.04 6.77
N THR A 86 9.77 -10.17 7.47
CA THR A 86 8.54 -10.74 6.92
C THR A 86 7.38 -9.78 7.11
N LEU A 87 6.31 -9.98 6.34
CA LEU A 87 5.08 -9.22 6.54
C LEU A 87 4.44 -9.61 7.86
N ASN A 88 3.98 -8.60 8.60
CA ASN A 88 3.24 -8.82 9.84
C ASN A 88 1.85 -9.36 9.53
N GLN A 89 1.29 -10.08 10.48
CA GLN A 89 -0.12 -10.46 10.43
C GLN A 89 -0.98 -9.22 10.67
N LEU A 90 -1.84 -8.90 9.72
CA LEU A 90 -2.67 -7.70 9.79
C LEU A 90 -4.00 -8.01 10.48
N PRO A 91 -4.63 -6.98 11.14
CA PRO A 91 -5.96 -7.14 11.69
C PRO A 91 -6.99 -7.55 10.63
N ALA A 92 -8.03 -8.26 11.04
CA ALA A 92 -9.08 -8.69 10.13
C ALA A 92 -9.74 -7.51 9.40
N ALA A 93 -9.92 -6.38 10.09
CA ALA A 93 -10.47 -5.17 9.48
C ALA A 93 -9.58 -4.66 8.35
N ALA A 94 -8.26 -4.65 8.53
CA ALA A 94 -7.33 -4.22 7.50
C ALA A 94 -7.36 -5.17 6.29
N LEU A 95 -7.42 -6.47 6.54
CA LEU A 95 -7.50 -7.46 5.45
C LEU A 95 -8.77 -7.28 4.63
N ALA A 96 -9.92 -7.07 5.29
CA ALA A 96 -11.19 -6.83 4.62
C ALA A 96 -11.15 -5.53 3.79
N ASP A 97 -10.58 -4.47 4.35
CA ASP A 97 -10.52 -3.19 3.68
C ASP A 97 -9.56 -3.21 2.50
N LEU A 98 -8.46 -3.96 2.58
CA LEU A 98 -7.55 -4.16 1.45
C LEU A 98 -8.24 -4.92 0.32
N THR A 99 -9.03 -5.94 0.64
CA THR A 99 -9.80 -6.68 -0.36
C THR A 99 -10.82 -5.77 -1.03
N ASN A 100 -11.55 -4.96 -0.26
CA ASN A 100 -12.50 -4.00 -0.79
C ASN A 100 -11.81 -2.94 -1.65
N PHE A 101 -10.61 -2.52 -1.28
CA PHE A 101 -9.81 -1.58 -2.06
C PHE A 101 -9.46 -2.16 -3.43
N LEU A 102 -9.01 -3.41 -3.49
CA LEU A 102 -8.71 -4.05 -4.76
C LEU A 102 -9.93 -4.09 -5.67
N ASN A 103 -11.07 -4.49 -5.13
CA ASN A 103 -12.32 -4.57 -5.90
C ASN A 103 -12.77 -3.19 -6.38
N GLY A 104 -12.67 -2.19 -5.53
CA GLY A 104 -13.04 -0.82 -5.86
C GLY A 104 -12.09 -0.19 -6.87
N LEU A 105 -10.79 -0.48 -6.77
CA LEU A 105 -9.79 0.03 -7.70
C LEU A 105 -9.99 -0.55 -9.09
N ASP A 106 -10.27 -1.85 -9.18
CA ASP A 106 -10.57 -2.50 -10.46
C ASP A 106 -11.80 -1.89 -11.12
N ALA A 107 -12.88 -1.72 -10.37
CA ALA A 107 -14.10 -1.10 -10.88
C ALA A 107 -13.84 0.33 -11.36
N TYR A 108 -13.10 1.11 -10.58
CA TYR A 108 -12.74 2.48 -10.94
C TYR A 108 -11.88 2.51 -12.20
N ASN A 109 -10.84 1.70 -12.25
CA ASN A 109 -9.92 1.65 -13.39
C ASN A 109 -10.65 1.19 -14.67
N SER A 110 -11.54 0.22 -14.55
CA SER A 110 -12.35 -0.23 -15.69
C SER A 110 -13.25 0.88 -16.20
N ALA A 111 -13.90 1.63 -15.31
CA ALA A 111 -14.78 2.74 -15.69
C ALA A 111 -14.00 3.88 -16.34
N GLN A 112 -12.74 4.09 -15.95
CA GLN A 112 -11.88 5.13 -16.52
C GLN A 112 -11.08 4.65 -17.72
N GLY A 113 -11.19 3.38 -18.11
CA GLY A 113 -10.41 2.82 -19.20
C GLY A 113 -8.96 2.54 -18.83
N MET A 114 -8.61 2.57 -17.56
CA MET A 114 -7.27 2.28 -17.07
C MET A 114 -7.20 0.87 -16.49
N GLY A 115 -6.07 0.21 -16.66
CA GLY A 115 -5.80 -1.07 -16.03
C GLY A 115 -5.06 -0.90 -14.70
N CYS A 116 -5.14 -1.92 -13.86
CA CYS A 116 -4.44 -1.93 -12.58
C CYS A 116 -2.93 -1.74 -12.73
N THR A 117 -2.35 -2.28 -13.80
CA THR A 117 -0.93 -2.15 -14.12
C THR A 117 -0.54 -0.70 -14.34
N GLU A 118 -1.38 0.07 -15.04
CA GLU A 118 -1.12 1.49 -15.25
C GLU A 118 -1.16 2.27 -13.96
N ALA A 119 -2.17 2.04 -13.12
CA ALA A 119 -2.29 2.73 -11.84
C ALA A 119 -1.09 2.46 -10.96
N ALA A 120 -0.65 1.22 -10.86
CA ALA A 120 0.53 0.85 -10.08
C ALA A 120 1.82 1.40 -10.71
N GLY A 121 1.93 1.31 -12.03
CA GLY A 121 3.12 1.75 -12.76
C GLY A 121 3.35 3.25 -12.70
N LEU A 122 2.29 4.03 -12.74
CA LEU A 122 2.40 5.49 -12.65
C LEU A 122 3.03 5.93 -11.33
N THR A 123 2.81 5.18 -10.28
CA THR A 123 3.35 5.52 -8.97
C THR A 123 4.76 4.97 -8.79
N VAL A 124 4.93 3.70 -9.09
CA VAL A 124 6.18 2.99 -8.83
C VAL A 124 7.28 3.46 -9.77
N GLY A 125 6.92 3.84 -10.98
CA GLY A 125 7.88 4.33 -11.97
C GLY A 125 8.33 5.77 -11.76
N LYS A 126 7.78 6.41 -10.77
CA LYS A 126 8.15 7.79 -10.46
C LYS A 126 9.04 7.83 -9.24
#